data_650389ffd523564271128edc5fa79ccb
#
_entry.id   650389ffd523564271128edc5fa79ccb
#
_cell.length_a   1.000
_cell.length_b   1.000
_cell.length_c   1.000
_cell.angle_alpha   90.00
_cell.angle_beta   90.00
_cell.angle_gamma   90.00
#
_symmetry.space_group_name_H-M   'P 1'
#
loop_
_entity.id
_entity.type
_entity.pdbx_description
1 polymer ?
#
loop_
_entity_poly.entity_id
_entity_poly.type
_entity_poly.pdbx_seq_one_letter_code
_entity_poly.pdbx_strand_id
1 'polypeptide(L)'
;MIVFSPWGAGSVLSETNDYLAKIGTSLLLLAAALLVRRRRRFEKYWQILFALFILTVAISLDKIFGIYMIKQLGVTDSTPAGWALPKLNECFVVVSVIVIFTLLSGGSLGSIYIQKGNLKLGLIIGLTTFFVFTAGAIPMASLFNAQNPSLARIIPWTPWILIYVLANGAMEEIQFRGLFLRKLEPFVGKHLSIFLLAFVFTGLHSWVSYTADNRIFLAVTFPLALALGYIMHRTDSAWGSILLHAGMDIPIMVGIFSNL
;
A
#
# COMPACT_ATOMS: atom_id res chain seq x y z
N MET A 1 -4.04 13.79 6.83
CA MET A 1 -4.93 12.81 6.19
C MET A 1 -5.43 13.29 4.83
N ILE A 2 -6.06 14.45 4.71
CA ILE A 2 -6.62 14.98 3.45
C ILE A 2 -5.60 15.00 2.29
N VAL A 3 -4.34 15.33 2.57
CA VAL A 3 -3.27 15.43 1.56
C VAL A 3 -2.71 14.06 1.13
N PHE A 4 -2.83 13.03 1.98
CA PHE A 4 -2.26 11.71 1.74
C PHE A 4 -3.30 10.67 1.30
N SER A 5 -4.57 11.03 1.26
CA SER A 5 -5.63 10.16 0.76
C SER A 5 -5.91 10.46 -0.71
N PRO A 6 -5.80 9.49 -1.62
CA PRO A 6 -6.26 9.66 -2.99
C PRO A 6 -7.77 9.98 -3.06
N TRP A 7 -8.52 9.64 -2.01
CA TRP A 7 -9.98 9.74 -1.93
C TRP A 7 -10.50 10.97 -1.16
N GLY A 8 -9.69 11.56 -0.28
CA GLY A 8 -10.23 12.48 0.74
C GLY A 8 -10.30 13.95 0.34
N ALA A 9 -9.48 14.42 -0.59
CA ALA A 9 -9.41 15.84 -0.90
C ALA A 9 -10.39 16.27 -2.00
N GLY A 10 -10.75 15.38 -2.90
CA GLY A 10 -11.68 15.67 -4.01
C GLY A 10 -13.12 16.01 -3.58
N SER A 11 -13.50 15.72 -2.32
CA SER A 11 -14.81 16.09 -1.76
C SER A 11 -14.82 17.46 -1.08
N VAL A 12 -13.64 18.01 -0.74
CA VAL A 12 -13.50 19.26 0.03
C VAL A 12 -12.87 20.37 -0.80
N LEU A 13 -11.97 20.02 -1.71
CA LEU A 13 -11.27 20.98 -2.57
C LEU A 13 -11.66 20.76 -4.03
N SER A 14 -11.67 21.82 -4.83
CA SER A 14 -11.71 21.67 -6.28
C SER A 14 -10.48 20.90 -6.75
N GLU A 15 -10.58 20.23 -7.88
CA GLU A 15 -9.47 19.41 -8.43
C GLU A 15 -8.16 20.21 -8.55
N THR A 16 -8.24 21.44 -9.05
CA THR A 16 -7.08 22.34 -9.14
C THR A 16 -6.49 22.66 -7.77
N ASN A 17 -7.34 22.96 -6.77
CA ASN A 17 -6.86 23.26 -5.43
C ASN A 17 -6.25 22.03 -4.74
N ASP A 18 -6.76 20.83 -5.02
CA ASP A 18 -6.17 19.59 -4.53
C ASP A 18 -4.75 19.37 -5.09
N TYR A 19 -4.56 19.57 -6.40
CA TYR A 19 -3.22 19.50 -7.00
C TYR A 19 -2.27 20.57 -6.43
N LEU A 20 -2.73 21.82 -6.30
CA LEU A 20 -1.91 22.88 -5.72
C LEU A 20 -1.53 22.59 -4.26
N ALA A 21 -2.46 22.04 -3.46
CA ALA A 21 -2.19 21.63 -2.09
C ALA A 21 -1.16 20.50 -2.01
N LYS A 22 -1.25 19.50 -2.89
CA LYS A 22 -0.28 18.38 -2.96
C LYS A 22 1.11 18.87 -3.39
N ILE A 23 1.19 19.70 -4.42
CA ILE A 23 2.45 20.31 -4.87
C ILE A 23 3.05 21.19 -3.75
N GLY A 24 2.26 22.07 -3.17
CA GLY A 24 2.71 22.93 -2.06
C GLY A 24 3.23 22.15 -0.88
N THR A 25 2.51 21.10 -0.46
CA THR A 25 2.94 20.20 0.62
C THR A 25 4.22 19.47 0.27
N SER A 26 4.35 18.96 -0.96
CA SER A 26 5.58 18.29 -1.41
C SER A 26 6.78 19.24 -1.36
N LEU A 27 6.64 20.46 -1.85
CA LEU A 27 7.70 21.47 -1.81
C LEU A 27 8.08 21.86 -0.37
N LEU A 28 7.10 22.03 0.51
CA LEU A 28 7.32 22.32 1.93
C LEU A 28 8.07 21.18 2.64
N LEU A 29 7.67 19.93 2.40
CA LEU A 29 8.33 18.75 2.97
C LEU A 29 9.76 18.61 2.45
N LEU A 30 9.99 18.83 1.16
CA LEU A 30 11.33 18.83 0.58
C LEU A 30 12.20 19.92 1.21
N ALA A 31 11.71 21.16 1.26
CA ALA A 31 12.42 22.28 1.87
C ALA A 31 12.74 22.00 3.34
N ALA A 32 11.77 21.50 4.10
CA ALA A 32 11.96 21.11 5.50
C ALA A 32 13.02 20.00 5.63
N ALA A 33 12.98 18.96 4.80
CA ALA A 33 13.96 17.88 4.81
C ALA A 33 15.38 18.41 4.53
N LEU A 34 15.55 19.28 3.52
CA LEU A 34 16.84 19.86 3.16
C LEU A 34 17.38 20.82 4.25
N LEU A 35 16.52 21.63 4.85
CA LEU A 35 16.89 22.53 5.95
C LEU A 35 17.32 21.74 7.19
N VAL A 36 16.57 20.72 7.56
CA VAL A 36 16.84 19.85 8.70
C VAL A 36 18.14 19.07 8.48
N ARG A 37 18.39 18.57 7.28
CA ARG A 37 19.64 17.87 6.91
C ARG A 37 20.89 18.74 7.13
N ARG A 38 20.79 20.06 6.92
CA ARG A 38 21.92 21.01 7.13
C ARG A 38 22.20 21.32 8.60
N ARG A 39 21.27 21.01 9.50
CA ARG A 39 21.37 21.33 10.94
C ARG A 39 21.76 20.08 11.71
N ARG A 40 23.04 19.93 12.14
CA ARG A 40 23.53 18.76 12.89
C ARG A 40 22.60 18.29 14.02
N ARG A 41 22.02 19.25 14.78
CA ARG A 41 21.09 18.94 15.90
C ARG A 41 19.83 18.19 15.44
N PHE A 42 19.34 18.40 14.22
CA PHE A 42 18.10 17.88 13.70
C PHE A 42 18.30 16.90 12.54
N GLU A 43 19.54 16.63 12.15
CA GLU A 43 19.89 15.80 10.99
C GLU A 43 19.16 14.45 10.99
N LYS A 44 18.99 13.83 12.17
CA LYS A 44 18.30 12.54 12.30
C LYS A 44 16.85 12.55 11.79
N TYR A 45 16.19 13.69 11.72
CA TYR A 45 14.77 13.78 11.29
C TYR A 45 14.59 13.95 9.77
N TRP A 46 15.65 14.29 9.02
CA TRP A 46 15.52 14.57 7.60
C TRP A 46 14.97 13.39 6.79
N GLN A 47 15.33 12.17 7.16
CA GLN A 47 14.87 10.97 6.44
C GLN A 47 13.36 10.74 6.55
N ILE A 48 12.76 11.09 7.69
CA ILE A 48 11.30 10.99 7.87
C ILE A 48 10.59 12.05 7.01
N LEU A 49 11.08 13.31 7.06
CA LEU A 49 10.51 14.38 6.24
C LEU A 49 10.67 14.10 4.76
N PHE A 50 11.81 13.54 4.36
CA PHE A 50 12.05 13.15 2.98
C PHE A 50 11.18 11.96 2.55
N ALA A 51 10.92 11.00 3.43
CA ALA A 51 9.99 9.92 3.17
C ALA A 51 8.54 10.43 2.98
N LEU A 52 8.11 11.40 3.79
CA LEU A 52 6.81 12.06 3.60
C LEU A 52 6.75 12.83 2.28
N PHE A 53 7.84 13.51 1.88
CA PHE A 53 7.95 14.11 0.55
C PHE A 53 7.80 13.07 -0.56
N ILE A 54 8.55 11.97 -0.49
CA ILE A 54 8.45 10.88 -1.49
C ILE A 54 7.02 10.37 -1.60
N LEU A 55 6.37 10.11 -0.47
CA LEU A 55 4.98 9.65 -0.43
C LEU A 55 4.03 10.63 -1.11
N THR A 56 4.14 11.92 -0.78
CA THR A 56 3.27 12.96 -1.36
C THR A 56 3.46 13.06 -2.88
N VAL A 57 4.71 13.00 -3.35
CA VAL A 57 5.01 13.00 -4.80
C VAL A 57 4.46 11.74 -5.47
N ALA A 58 4.64 10.57 -4.86
CA ALA A 58 4.17 9.30 -5.42
C ALA A 58 2.65 9.31 -5.63
N ILE A 59 1.88 9.69 -4.60
CA ILE A 59 0.42 9.80 -4.67
C ILE A 59 -0.03 10.86 -5.69
N SER A 60 0.69 11.99 -5.79
CA SER A 60 0.36 13.04 -6.74
C SER A 60 0.56 12.60 -8.18
N LEU A 61 1.67 11.92 -8.47
CA LEU A 61 1.97 11.38 -9.79
C LEU A 61 1.04 10.23 -10.17
N ASP A 62 0.70 9.35 -9.21
CA ASP A 62 -0.25 8.29 -9.44
C ASP A 62 -1.62 8.84 -9.88
N LYS A 63 -2.12 9.86 -9.21
CA LYS A 63 -3.39 10.49 -9.60
C LYS A 63 -3.36 11.00 -11.05
N ILE A 64 -2.25 11.59 -11.50
CA ILE A 64 -2.10 12.08 -12.88
C ILE A 64 -2.03 10.92 -13.87
N PHE A 65 -1.13 9.98 -13.63
CA PHE A 65 -0.90 8.84 -14.53
C PHE A 65 -2.04 7.83 -14.51
N GLY A 66 -2.71 7.64 -13.36
CA GLY A 66 -3.88 6.77 -13.23
C GLY A 66 -5.05 7.24 -14.09
N ILE A 67 -5.38 8.54 -14.04
CA ILE A 67 -6.43 9.12 -14.87
C ILE A 67 -6.10 8.99 -16.36
N TYR A 68 -4.85 9.28 -16.73
CA TYR A 68 -4.40 9.17 -18.12
C TYR A 68 -4.53 7.72 -18.63
N MET A 69 -4.05 6.74 -17.85
CA MET A 69 -4.10 5.35 -18.24
C MET A 69 -5.53 4.82 -18.39
N ILE A 70 -6.42 5.10 -17.44
CA ILE A 70 -7.84 4.70 -17.50
C ILE A 70 -8.47 5.23 -18.80
N LYS A 71 -8.20 6.51 -19.13
CA LYS A 71 -8.70 7.14 -20.35
C LYS A 71 -8.17 6.46 -21.62
N GLN A 72 -6.88 6.09 -21.66
CA GLN A 72 -6.25 5.45 -22.82
C GLN A 72 -6.71 4.01 -23.02
N LEU A 73 -6.88 3.25 -21.94
CA LEU A 73 -7.29 1.85 -22.00
C LEU A 73 -8.81 1.67 -22.13
N GLY A 74 -9.59 2.72 -21.87
CA GLY A 74 -11.05 2.65 -21.93
C GLY A 74 -11.65 1.64 -20.95
N VAL A 75 -10.92 1.29 -19.87
CA VAL A 75 -11.39 0.35 -18.85
C VAL A 75 -12.31 1.03 -17.87
N THR A 76 -13.29 0.29 -17.36
CA THR A 76 -14.27 0.76 -16.38
C THR A 76 -14.24 -0.14 -15.14
N ASP A 77 -14.58 0.41 -14.00
CA ASP A 77 -14.70 -0.30 -12.72
C ASP A 77 -15.80 -1.36 -12.66
N SER A 78 -16.61 -1.45 -13.71
CA SER A 78 -17.61 -2.53 -13.91
C SER A 78 -17.01 -3.84 -14.41
N THR A 79 -15.69 -3.94 -14.56
CA THR A 79 -15.00 -5.14 -15.03
C THR A 79 -13.80 -5.52 -14.16
N PRO A 80 -13.45 -6.81 -14.03
CA PRO A 80 -12.24 -7.24 -13.32
C PRO A 80 -10.96 -6.58 -13.85
N ALA A 81 -10.84 -6.40 -15.17
CA ALA A 81 -9.72 -5.69 -15.79
C ALA A 81 -9.65 -4.23 -15.36
N GLY A 82 -10.80 -3.57 -15.21
CA GLY A 82 -10.91 -2.18 -14.79
C GLY A 82 -10.52 -1.94 -13.33
N TRP A 83 -10.49 -2.96 -12.50
CA TRP A 83 -9.91 -2.93 -11.16
C TRP A 83 -8.41 -3.24 -11.17
N ALA A 84 -8.02 -4.28 -11.94
CA ALA A 84 -6.67 -4.80 -11.90
C ALA A 84 -5.63 -3.91 -12.61
N LEU A 85 -5.95 -3.38 -13.79
CA LEU A 85 -5.01 -2.58 -14.57
C LEU A 85 -4.71 -1.23 -13.94
N PRO A 86 -5.69 -0.45 -13.43
CA PRO A 86 -5.39 0.76 -12.66
C PRO A 86 -4.53 0.49 -11.43
N LYS A 87 -4.80 -0.60 -10.69
CA LYS A 87 -3.99 -0.98 -9.54
C LYS A 87 -2.56 -1.36 -9.91
N LEU A 88 -2.37 -2.05 -11.03
CA LEU A 88 -1.02 -2.35 -11.55
C LEU A 88 -0.26 -1.07 -11.92
N ASN A 89 -0.92 -0.10 -12.57
CA ASN A 89 -0.33 1.20 -12.89
C ASN A 89 0.01 1.99 -11.62
N GLU A 90 -0.89 2.04 -10.66
CA GLU A 90 -0.67 2.68 -9.35
C GLU A 90 0.57 2.10 -8.67
N CYS A 91 0.67 0.76 -8.61
CA CYS A 91 1.84 0.08 -8.08
C CYS A 91 3.12 0.49 -8.83
N PHE A 92 3.08 0.47 -10.14
CA PHE A 92 4.24 0.84 -10.96
C PHE A 92 4.69 2.28 -10.70
N VAL A 93 3.78 3.23 -10.69
CA VAL A 93 4.09 4.66 -10.45
C VAL A 93 4.62 4.86 -9.03
N VAL A 94 3.88 4.40 -8.03
CA VAL A 94 4.21 4.62 -6.61
C VAL A 94 5.53 3.98 -6.24
N VAL A 95 5.73 2.70 -6.59
CA VAL A 95 6.97 1.98 -6.26
C VAL A 95 8.16 2.57 -7.03
N SER A 96 7.98 2.94 -8.30
CA SER A 96 9.06 3.58 -9.08
C SER A 96 9.50 4.90 -8.46
N VAL A 97 8.56 5.75 -8.04
CA VAL A 97 8.87 7.03 -7.36
C VAL A 97 9.62 6.77 -6.05
N ILE A 98 9.16 5.83 -5.24
CA ILE A 98 9.82 5.48 -3.96
C ILE A 98 11.25 5.00 -4.22
N VAL A 99 11.45 4.11 -5.19
CA VAL A 99 12.77 3.58 -5.55
C VAL A 99 13.69 4.69 -6.05
N ILE A 100 13.23 5.48 -7.02
CA ILE A 100 14.03 6.55 -7.65
C ILE A 100 14.49 7.56 -6.58
N PHE A 101 13.58 8.09 -5.79
CA PHE A 101 13.96 9.08 -4.76
C PHE A 101 14.77 8.49 -3.62
N THR A 102 14.56 7.21 -3.26
CA THR A 102 15.43 6.52 -2.31
C THR A 102 16.87 6.48 -2.82
N LEU A 103 17.09 6.08 -4.07
CA LEU A 103 18.42 6.03 -4.68
C LEU A 103 19.03 7.42 -4.85
N LEU A 104 18.26 8.40 -5.33
CA LEU A 104 18.70 9.79 -5.48
C LEU A 104 19.11 10.44 -4.13
N SER A 105 18.50 10.03 -3.02
CA SER A 105 18.89 10.51 -1.69
C SER A 105 20.19 9.90 -1.13
N GLY A 106 20.78 8.95 -1.86
CA GLY A 106 21.93 8.15 -1.44
C GLY A 106 21.57 6.91 -0.61
N GLY A 107 20.26 6.59 -0.50
CA GLY A 107 19.80 5.35 0.12
C GLY A 107 20.02 4.14 -0.76
N SER A 108 19.94 2.95 -0.16
CA SER A 108 19.95 1.67 -0.89
C SER A 108 18.55 1.07 -0.94
N LEU A 109 18.31 0.14 -1.87
CA LEU A 109 17.07 -0.63 -1.91
C LEU A 109 16.82 -1.41 -0.61
N GLY A 110 17.89 -1.84 0.07
CA GLY A 110 17.80 -2.45 1.40
C GLY A 110 17.20 -1.51 2.44
N SER A 111 17.39 -0.18 2.33
CA SER A 111 16.81 0.78 3.26
C SER A 111 15.28 0.86 3.22
N ILE A 112 14.67 0.28 2.17
CA ILE A 112 13.22 0.13 1.98
C ILE A 112 12.80 -1.34 1.87
N TYR A 113 13.61 -2.27 2.43
CA TYR A 113 13.39 -3.72 2.45
C TYR A 113 13.30 -4.41 1.08
N ILE A 114 13.63 -3.74 -0.02
CA ILE A 114 13.80 -4.38 -1.33
C ILE A 114 15.18 -5.03 -1.36
N GLN A 115 15.30 -6.15 -0.70
CA GLN A 115 16.52 -6.95 -0.59
C GLN A 115 16.18 -8.41 -0.29
N LYS A 116 17.18 -9.27 -0.42
CA LYS A 116 17.03 -10.72 -0.17
C LYS A 116 16.62 -11.00 1.28
N GLY A 117 17.32 -10.40 2.26
CA GLY A 117 17.12 -10.69 3.67
C GLY A 117 17.08 -12.19 3.97
N ASN A 118 16.21 -12.61 4.88
CA ASN A 118 15.89 -14.04 5.09
C ASN A 118 14.77 -14.47 4.13
N LEU A 119 15.11 -14.55 2.82
CA LEU A 119 14.17 -14.89 1.75
C LEU A 119 13.47 -16.23 2.01
N LYS A 120 14.20 -17.25 2.52
CA LYS A 120 13.61 -18.55 2.81
C LYS A 120 12.46 -18.46 3.80
N LEU A 121 12.67 -17.79 4.93
CA LEU A 121 11.62 -17.59 5.93
C LEU A 121 10.49 -16.74 5.37
N GLY A 122 10.82 -15.66 4.66
CA GLY A 122 9.82 -14.77 4.02
C GLY A 122 8.94 -15.52 3.04
N LEU A 123 9.52 -16.33 2.15
CA LEU A 123 8.77 -17.14 1.19
C LEU A 123 7.94 -18.25 1.87
N ILE A 124 8.47 -18.92 2.90
CA ILE A 124 7.70 -19.92 3.64
C ILE A 124 6.46 -19.29 4.25
N ILE A 125 6.59 -18.18 4.99
CA ILE A 125 5.46 -17.50 5.60
C ILE A 125 4.51 -16.97 4.52
N GLY A 126 5.06 -16.21 3.56
CA GLY A 126 4.27 -15.53 2.54
C GLY A 126 3.50 -16.51 1.65
N LEU A 127 4.14 -17.53 1.10
CA LEU A 127 3.48 -18.53 0.25
C LEU A 127 2.48 -19.38 1.03
N THR A 128 2.82 -19.82 2.25
CA THR A 128 1.89 -20.60 3.08
C THR A 128 0.62 -19.80 3.33
N THR A 129 0.75 -18.56 3.76
CA THR A 129 -0.42 -17.69 4.03
C THR A 129 -1.17 -17.35 2.75
N PHE A 130 -0.48 -17.06 1.65
CA PHE A 130 -1.09 -16.82 0.34
C PHE A 130 -1.99 -17.99 -0.09
N PHE A 131 -1.47 -19.23 -0.01
CA PHE A 131 -2.24 -20.41 -0.37
C PHE A 131 -3.37 -20.74 0.61
N VAL A 132 -3.18 -20.49 1.92
CA VAL A 132 -4.25 -20.66 2.91
C VAL A 132 -5.42 -19.72 2.61
N PHE A 133 -5.15 -18.44 2.34
CA PHE A 133 -6.20 -17.47 1.98
C PHE A 133 -6.83 -17.76 0.61
N THR A 134 -6.03 -18.25 -0.35
CA THR A 134 -6.56 -18.68 -1.65
C THR A 134 -7.53 -19.85 -1.48
N ALA A 135 -7.15 -20.87 -0.69
CA ALA A 135 -8.01 -22.02 -0.42
C ALA A 135 -9.28 -21.64 0.36
N GLY A 136 -9.17 -20.66 1.26
CA GLY A 136 -10.30 -20.12 2.04
C GLY A 136 -11.06 -18.99 1.34
N ALA A 137 -10.72 -18.63 0.10
CA ALA A 137 -11.25 -17.41 -0.52
C ALA A 137 -12.78 -17.41 -0.66
N ILE A 138 -13.39 -18.54 -1.07
CA ILE A 138 -14.85 -18.64 -1.25
C ILE A 138 -15.61 -18.44 0.08
N PRO A 139 -15.34 -19.23 1.15
CA PRO A 139 -16.06 -19.03 2.42
C PRO A 139 -15.77 -17.66 3.04
N MET A 140 -14.55 -17.13 2.90
CA MET A 140 -14.20 -15.82 3.44
C MET A 140 -14.82 -14.66 2.66
N ALA A 141 -15.06 -14.81 1.35
CA ALA A 141 -15.65 -13.76 0.52
C ALA A 141 -17.07 -13.36 0.97
N SER A 142 -17.78 -14.23 1.68
CA SER A 142 -19.08 -13.89 2.29
C SER A 142 -18.97 -12.74 3.31
N LEU A 143 -17.83 -12.60 3.99
CA LEU A 143 -17.56 -11.46 4.89
C LEU A 143 -17.42 -10.13 4.12
N PHE A 144 -17.12 -10.21 2.83
CA PHE A 144 -16.93 -9.10 1.91
C PHE A 144 -18.10 -8.94 0.93
N ASN A 145 -19.31 -9.29 1.38
CA ASN A 145 -20.56 -9.14 0.64
C ASN A 145 -20.62 -9.89 -0.70
N ALA A 146 -19.86 -10.98 -0.85
CA ALA A 146 -19.85 -11.76 -2.09
C ALA A 146 -21.24 -12.32 -2.43
N GLN A 147 -21.64 -12.15 -3.69
CA GLN A 147 -22.89 -12.71 -4.22
C GLN A 147 -22.63 -14.03 -4.96
N ASN A 148 -23.09 -15.15 -4.38
CA ASN A 148 -22.97 -16.49 -4.95
C ASN A 148 -21.55 -16.84 -5.48
N PRO A 149 -20.49 -16.72 -4.66
CA PRO A 149 -19.13 -17.01 -5.08
C PRO A 149 -19.01 -18.52 -5.37
N SER A 150 -18.51 -18.86 -6.55
CA SER A 150 -18.29 -20.25 -6.95
C SER A 150 -17.01 -20.37 -7.78
N LEU A 151 -16.38 -21.55 -7.79
CA LEU A 151 -15.18 -21.79 -8.59
C LEU A 151 -15.40 -21.47 -10.07
N ALA A 152 -16.55 -21.83 -10.63
CA ALA A 152 -16.87 -21.56 -12.03
C ALA A 152 -16.87 -20.06 -12.37
N ARG A 153 -17.26 -19.20 -11.41
CA ARG A 153 -17.22 -17.74 -11.59
C ARG A 153 -15.82 -17.17 -11.33
N ILE A 154 -15.07 -17.73 -10.37
CA ILE A 154 -13.76 -17.20 -9.94
C ILE A 154 -12.65 -17.54 -10.92
N ILE A 155 -12.67 -18.74 -11.53
CA ILE A 155 -11.61 -19.17 -12.46
C ILE A 155 -11.34 -18.15 -13.58
N PRO A 156 -12.35 -17.60 -14.29
CA PRO A 156 -12.12 -16.57 -15.32
C PRO A 156 -11.56 -15.27 -14.75
N TRP A 157 -11.78 -14.96 -13.46
CA TRP A 157 -11.29 -13.75 -12.82
C TRP A 157 -9.87 -13.89 -12.25
N THR A 158 -9.38 -15.13 -12.13
CA THR A 158 -8.10 -15.43 -11.48
C THR A 158 -6.93 -14.56 -11.99
N PRO A 159 -6.72 -14.34 -13.30
CA PRO A 159 -5.64 -13.48 -13.77
C PRO A 159 -5.74 -12.05 -13.23
N TRP A 160 -6.94 -11.48 -13.20
CA TRP A 160 -7.21 -10.12 -12.73
C TRP A 160 -7.09 -10.01 -11.21
N ILE A 161 -7.55 -11.03 -10.46
CA ILE A 161 -7.36 -11.11 -9.02
C ILE A 161 -5.86 -11.12 -8.71
N LEU A 162 -5.08 -11.98 -9.37
CA LEU A 162 -3.63 -12.08 -9.13
C LEU A 162 -2.91 -10.77 -9.45
N ILE A 163 -3.23 -10.13 -10.58
CA ILE A 163 -2.65 -8.82 -10.92
C ILE A 163 -2.96 -7.81 -9.83
N TYR A 164 -4.23 -7.71 -9.42
CA TYR A 164 -4.65 -6.75 -8.41
C TYR A 164 -3.94 -6.98 -7.07
N VAL A 165 -4.06 -8.18 -6.50
CA VAL A 165 -3.57 -8.45 -5.13
C VAL A 165 -2.05 -8.38 -5.02
N LEU A 166 -1.31 -8.81 -6.05
CA LEU A 166 0.14 -8.71 -6.06
C LEU A 166 0.59 -7.25 -6.21
N ALA A 167 -0.06 -6.49 -7.09
CA ALA A 167 0.22 -5.07 -7.25
C ALA A 167 -0.13 -4.27 -5.98
N ASN A 168 -1.31 -4.51 -5.39
CA ASN A 168 -1.72 -3.84 -4.16
C ASN A 168 -0.79 -4.16 -3.00
N GLY A 169 -0.53 -5.45 -2.75
CA GLY A 169 0.36 -5.87 -1.67
C GLY A 169 1.79 -5.33 -1.85
N ALA A 170 2.34 -5.35 -3.07
CA ALA A 170 3.66 -4.78 -3.33
C ALA A 170 3.69 -3.27 -3.09
N MET A 171 2.72 -2.55 -3.62
CA MET A 171 2.63 -1.10 -3.48
C MET A 171 2.48 -0.69 -2.01
N GLU A 172 1.50 -1.24 -1.31
CA GLU A 172 1.22 -0.82 0.06
C GLU A 172 2.31 -1.23 1.05
N GLU A 173 2.91 -2.42 0.90
CA GLU A 173 4.01 -2.82 1.76
C GLU A 173 5.26 -1.95 1.57
N ILE A 174 5.62 -1.61 0.32
CA ILE A 174 6.74 -0.70 0.07
C ILE A 174 6.42 0.72 0.51
N GLN A 175 5.20 1.20 0.29
CA GLN A 175 4.75 2.55 0.64
C GLN A 175 4.71 2.76 2.17
N PHE A 176 4.14 1.82 2.93
CA PHE A 176 3.96 1.97 4.37
C PHE A 176 5.17 1.46 5.15
N ARG A 177 5.49 0.17 5.04
CA ARG A 177 6.55 -0.45 5.85
C ARG A 177 7.92 -0.20 5.24
N GLY A 178 8.07 -0.38 3.94
CA GLY A 178 9.32 -0.14 3.24
C GLY A 178 9.83 1.27 3.46
N LEU A 179 9.01 2.25 3.19
CA LEU A 179 9.42 3.66 3.24
C LEU A 179 9.66 4.17 4.67
N PHE A 180 8.89 3.71 5.68
CA PHE A 180 8.89 4.34 7.00
C PHE A 180 9.46 3.50 8.14
N LEU A 181 9.36 2.16 8.12
CA LEU A 181 9.65 1.33 9.29
C LEU A 181 11.07 1.56 9.84
N ARG A 182 12.09 1.44 8.99
CA ARG A 182 13.49 1.67 9.39
C ARG A 182 13.80 3.13 9.78
N LYS A 183 13.01 4.07 9.28
CA LYS A 183 13.22 5.50 9.55
C LYS A 183 12.60 5.93 10.87
N LEU A 184 11.57 5.23 11.34
CA LEU A 184 10.93 5.46 12.63
C LEU A 184 11.64 4.73 13.77
N GLU A 185 12.21 3.57 13.51
CA GLU A 185 12.84 2.70 14.52
C GLU A 185 13.90 3.42 15.41
N PRO A 186 14.79 4.28 14.89
CA PRO A 186 15.75 5.02 15.71
C PRO A 186 15.13 5.99 16.72
N PHE A 187 13.86 6.36 16.57
CA PHE A 187 13.17 7.33 17.43
C PHE A 187 12.30 6.68 18.48
N VAL A 188 11.58 5.64 18.09
CA VAL A 188 10.53 5.04 18.93
C VAL A 188 10.79 3.55 19.20
N GLY A 189 11.83 2.99 18.61
CA GLY A 189 12.15 1.57 18.71
C GLY A 189 11.25 0.71 17.80
N LYS A 190 11.66 -0.54 17.65
CA LYS A 190 11.05 -1.52 16.73
C LYS A 190 9.55 -1.70 16.94
N HIS A 191 9.14 -2.05 18.15
CA HIS A 191 7.75 -2.43 18.42
C HIS A 191 6.79 -1.26 18.24
N LEU A 192 7.17 -0.07 18.70
CA LEU A 192 6.34 1.10 18.55
C LEU A 192 6.29 1.59 17.10
N SER A 193 7.36 1.43 16.33
CA SER A 193 7.34 1.70 14.87
C SER A 193 6.35 0.82 14.13
N ILE A 194 6.35 -0.49 14.42
CA ILE A 194 5.39 -1.43 13.84
C ILE A 194 3.96 -1.05 14.24
N PHE A 195 3.74 -0.77 15.52
CA PHE A 195 2.42 -0.36 16.05
C PHE A 195 1.90 0.92 15.39
N LEU A 196 2.73 1.98 15.32
CA LEU A 196 2.35 3.24 14.71
C LEU A 196 1.99 3.10 13.23
N LEU A 197 2.78 2.33 12.47
CA LEU A 197 2.48 2.10 11.07
C LEU A 197 1.24 1.23 10.88
N ALA A 198 1.00 0.26 11.74
CA ALA A 198 -0.23 -0.52 11.73
C ALA A 198 -1.46 0.35 12.07
N PHE A 199 -1.32 1.25 13.04
CA PHE A 199 -2.38 2.20 13.40
C PHE A 199 -2.72 3.16 12.26
N VAL A 200 -1.69 3.76 11.61
CA VAL A 200 -1.88 4.65 10.45
C VAL A 200 -2.50 3.90 9.29
N PHE A 201 -1.99 2.71 8.96
CA PHE A 201 -2.49 1.86 7.89
C PHE A 201 -3.98 1.53 8.09
N THR A 202 -4.33 1.04 9.27
CA THR A 202 -5.73 0.71 9.61
C THR A 202 -6.62 1.97 9.61
N GLY A 203 -6.12 3.09 10.12
CA GLY A 203 -6.84 4.35 10.12
C GLY A 203 -7.16 4.85 8.70
N LEU A 204 -6.25 4.66 7.75
CA LEU A 204 -6.50 5.00 6.34
C LEU A 204 -7.56 4.10 5.70
N HIS A 205 -7.68 2.85 6.15
CA HIS A 205 -8.72 1.92 5.71
C HIS A 205 -10.11 2.20 6.29
N SER A 206 -10.25 3.14 7.22
CA SER A 206 -11.57 3.54 7.75
C SER A 206 -12.52 4.16 6.73
N TRP A 207 -12.00 4.57 5.58
CA TRP A 207 -12.77 5.15 4.46
C TRP A 207 -13.24 4.12 3.44
N VAL A 208 -12.87 2.85 3.62
CA VAL A 208 -13.22 1.77 2.68
C VAL A 208 -14.34 0.93 3.25
N SER A 209 -15.33 0.57 2.44
CA SER A 209 -16.50 -0.21 2.85
C SER A 209 -16.52 -1.56 2.15
N TYR A 210 -15.58 -2.45 2.51
CA TYR A 210 -15.53 -3.81 1.96
C TYR A 210 -16.44 -4.80 2.71
N THR A 211 -16.84 -4.47 3.94
CA THR A 211 -17.74 -5.29 4.77
C THR A 211 -19.01 -4.50 5.11
N ALA A 212 -20.07 -5.19 5.50
CA ALA A 212 -21.30 -4.56 5.95
C ALA A 212 -21.08 -3.68 7.19
N ASP A 213 -20.18 -4.07 8.08
CA ASP A 213 -19.73 -3.26 9.23
C ASP A 213 -18.22 -3.01 9.11
N ASN A 214 -17.87 -1.75 8.87
CA ASN A 214 -16.47 -1.33 8.71
C ASN A 214 -15.63 -1.60 9.96
N ARG A 215 -16.25 -1.68 11.15
CA ARG A 215 -15.52 -2.03 12.39
C ARG A 215 -14.94 -3.43 12.35
N ILE A 216 -15.64 -4.39 11.72
CA ILE A 216 -15.14 -5.76 11.53
C ILE A 216 -13.91 -5.73 10.62
N PHE A 217 -13.98 -4.98 9.52
CA PHE A 217 -12.86 -4.83 8.60
C PHE A 217 -11.64 -4.24 9.30
N LEU A 218 -11.80 -3.15 10.07
CA LEU A 218 -10.71 -2.53 10.81
C LEU A 218 -10.15 -3.44 11.92
N ALA A 219 -11.02 -4.21 12.59
CA ALA A 219 -10.62 -5.17 13.62
C ALA A 219 -9.75 -6.31 13.05
N VAL A 220 -9.95 -6.69 11.79
CA VAL A 220 -9.11 -7.68 11.09
C VAL A 220 -7.86 -7.02 10.51
N THR A 221 -7.99 -5.82 9.96
CA THR A 221 -6.88 -5.11 9.30
C THR A 221 -5.77 -4.73 10.29
N PHE A 222 -6.12 -4.34 11.53
CA PHE A 222 -5.11 -3.91 12.50
C PHE A 222 -4.12 -5.03 12.91
N PRO A 223 -4.56 -6.22 13.39
CA PRO A 223 -3.65 -7.31 13.71
C PRO A 223 -2.88 -7.80 12.47
N LEU A 224 -3.50 -7.80 11.29
CA LEU A 224 -2.80 -8.07 10.06
C LEU A 224 -1.67 -7.07 9.82
N ALA A 225 -1.96 -5.78 9.94
CA ALA A 225 -0.98 -4.72 9.75
C ALA A 225 0.22 -4.84 10.72
N LEU A 226 -0.02 -5.31 11.97
CA LEU A 226 1.03 -5.64 12.92
C LEU A 226 1.87 -6.84 12.44
N ALA A 227 1.21 -7.90 11.97
CA ALA A 227 1.89 -9.10 11.46
C ALA A 227 2.78 -8.79 10.25
N LEU A 228 2.29 -7.99 9.29
CA LEU A 228 3.04 -7.55 8.11
C LEU A 228 4.31 -6.77 8.51
N GLY A 229 4.19 -5.82 9.45
CA GLY A 229 5.35 -5.09 9.95
C GLY A 229 6.35 -5.98 10.69
N TYR A 230 5.86 -6.94 11.49
CA TYR A 230 6.70 -7.89 12.19
C TYR A 230 7.44 -8.83 11.22
N ILE A 231 6.75 -9.38 10.21
CA ILE A 231 7.34 -10.27 9.18
C ILE A 231 8.42 -9.51 8.40
N MET A 232 8.13 -8.31 7.91
CA MET A 232 9.09 -7.50 7.18
C MET A 232 10.35 -7.24 7.99
N HIS A 233 10.19 -6.88 9.26
CA HIS A 233 11.32 -6.66 10.15
C HIS A 233 12.07 -7.99 10.45
N ARG A 234 11.35 -9.09 10.70
CA ARG A 234 11.96 -10.40 11.07
C ARG A 234 12.73 -11.04 9.93
N THR A 235 12.24 -10.84 8.70
CA THR A 235 12.87 -11.38 7.49
C THR A 235 13.87 -10.44 6.86
N ASP A 236 13.88 -9.17 7.29
CA ASP A 236 14.69 -8.12 6.68
C ASP A 236 14.44 -7.97 5.17
N SER A 237 13.17 -8.21 4.74
CA SER A 237 12.76 -8.28 3.35
C SER A 237 11.26 -8.04 3.22
N ALA A 238 10.82 -7.42 2.12
CA ALA A 238 9.42 -7.14 1.85
C ALA A 238 8.65 -8.36 1.31
N TRP A 239 9.32 -9.37 0.76
CA TRP A 239 8.67 -10.45 0.01
C TRP A 239 7.64 -11.23 0.80
N GLY A 240 7.94 -11.56 2.07
CA GLY A 240 7.00 -12.30 2.92
C GLY A 240 5.75 -11.50 3.23
N SER A 241 5.90 -10.22 3.54
CA SER A 241 4.78 -9.32 3.82
C SER A 241 3.93 -9.08 2.58
N ILE A 242 4.55 -8.86 1.41
CA ILE A 242 3.84 -8.69 0.14
C ILE A 242 2.96 -9.90 -0.17
N LEU A 243 3.50 -11.12 -0.04
CA LEU A 243 2.74 -12.34 -0.33
C LEU A 243 1.62 -12.61 0.68
N LEU A 244 1.85 -12.36 1.98
CA LEU A 244 0.79 -12.45 2.99
C LEU A 244 -0.33 -11.45 2.70
N HIS A 245 0.03 -10.19 2.43
CA HIS A 245 -0.93 -9.12 2.10
C HIS A 245 -1.75 -9.51 0.85
N ALA A 246 -1.07 -9.86 -0.23
CA ALA A 246 -1.71 -10.31 -1.46
C ALA A 246 -2.67 -11.49 -1.24
N GLY A 247 -2.29 -12.47 -0.39
CA GLY A 247 -3.18 -13.56 -0.04
C GLY A 247 -4.45 -13.11 0.63
N MET A 248 -4.37 -12.16 1.57
CA MET A 248 -5.54 -11.64 2.28
C MET A 248 -6.46 -10.80 1.41
N ASP A 249 -5.95 -10.18 0.36
CA ASP A 249 -6.76 -9.43 -0.59
C ASP A 249 -7.61 -10.34 -1.50
N ILE A 250 -7.23 -11.62 -1.67
CA ILE A 250 -7.98 -12.54 -2.56
C ILE A 250 -9.46 -12.66 -2.17
N PRO A 251 -9.85 -12.95 -0.91
CA PRO A 251 -11.25 -13.00 -0.52
C PRO A 251 -11.99 -11.66 -0.76
N ILE A 252 -11.30 -10.53 -0.55
CA ILE A 252 -11.85 -9.19 -0.80
C ILE A 252 -12.18 -9.03 -2.29
N MET A 253 -11.23 -9.38 -3.17
CA MET A 253 -11.41 -9.27 -4.61
C MET A 253 -12.46 -10.25 -5.15
N VAL A 254 -12.56 -11.45 -4.58
CA VAL A 254 -13.68 -12.37 -4.87
C VAL A 254 -15.01 -11.73 -4.46
N GLY A 255 -15.07 -11.06 -3.31
CA GLY A 255 -16.23 -10.30 -2.87
C GLY A 255 -16.62 -9.22 -3.88
N ILE A 256 -15.67 -8.35 -4.23
CA ILE A 256 -15.89 -7.24 -5.17
C ILE A 256 -16.32 -7.76 -6.55
N PHE A 257 -15.58 -8.70 -7.13
CA PHE A 257 -15.86 -9.19 -8.48
C PHE A 257 -17.15 -9.99 -8.58
N SER A 258 -17.62 -10.57 -7.47
CA SER A 258 -18.91 -11.27 -7.45
C SER A 258 -20.10 -10.31 -7.58
N ASN A 259 -19.89 -9.03 -7.36
CA ASN A 259 -20.90 -7.97 -7.46
C ASN A 259 -20.79 -7.15 -8.77
N LEU A 260 -19.81 -7.46 -9.64
CA LEU A 260 -19.70 -6.91 -10.99
C LEU A 260 -20.59 -7.69 -11.97
#